data_ee44c45147f418151902d53ee92a3b8a
#
_entry.id   ee44c45147f418151902d53ee92a3b8a
#
_cell.length_a   1.000
_cell.length_b   1.000
_cell.length_c   1.000
_cell.angle_alpha   90.00
_cell.angle_beta   90.00
_cell.angle_gamma   90.00
#
_symmetry.space_group_name_H-M   'P 1'
#
loop_
_entity.id
_entity.type
_entity.pdbx_description
1 polymer ?
#
loop_
_entity_poly.entity_id
_entity_poly.type
_entity_poly.pdbx_seq_one_letter_code
_entity_poly.pdbx_strand_id
1 'polypeptide(L)'
;KKRSLFTVGRFDYAFGNKRALQYYETFDGLKYRYQTDKVAFTAGYGKFKEGRRLLDSKAAFAEVEKFFKNGSALGLYYTRVNGLTDERSGHVWGGYTNIVLGKKWQANYELYRVDRKDESTLKDGTTYIATVKYGKADFTKPGSWDLWGEYLHAAAGTDNDDCCGTWRMHADDTKGWGIGLDYTLAKNAQIQLFRTFDTKITSTGNKRNELTRAQFIFLF
;
A
#
# COMPACT_ATOMS: atom_id res chain seq x y z
N LYS A 1 -26.64 2.68 -3.37
CA LYS A 1 -26.62 3.96 -4.15
C LYS A 1 -25.58 3.85 -5.25
N LYS A 2 -25.84 4.44 -6.42
CA LYS A 2 -24.87 4.59 -7.51
C LYS A 2 -24.23 5.96 -7.41
N ARG A 3 -22.89 6.05 -7.52
CA ARG A 3 -22.16 7.31 -7.50
C ARG A 3 -21.13 7.32 -8.63
N SER A 4 -21.02 8.44 -9.32
CA SER A 4 -19.95 8.73 -10.28
C SER A 4 -19.21 9.94 -9.81
N LEU A 5 -17.88 9.86 -9.76
CA LEU A 5 -17.01 10.94 -9.38
C LEU A 5 -15.93 11.13 -10.44
N PHE A 6 -15.81 12.33 -10.94
CA PHE A 6 -14.75 12.75 -11.83
C PHE A 6 -13.84 13.74 -11.09
N THR A 7 -12.55 13.46 -11.04
CA THR A 7 -11.54 14.30 -10.36
C THR A 7 -10.52 14.75 -11.39
N VAL A 8 -10.22 16.04 -11.42
CA VAL A 8 -9.21 16.66 -12.32
C VAL A 8 -8.29 17.53 -11.49
N GLY A 9 -7.01 17.49 -11.80
CA GLY A 9 -5.97 18.26 -11.10
C GLY A 9 -5.16 17.40 -10.16
N ARG A 10 -4.75 17.98 -9.03
CA ARG A 10 -3.92 17.31 -8.03
C ARG A 10 -4.77 16.56 -7.01
N PHE A 11 -4.43 15.30 -6.77
CA PHE A 11 -5.09 14.45 -5.76
C PHE A 11 -4.14 13.37 -5.24
N ASP A 12 -4.40 12.87 -4.04
CA ASP A 12 -3.71 11.71 -3.52
C ASP A 12 -4.19 10.43 -4.22
N TYR A 13 -3.25 9.60 -4.61
CA TYR A 13 -3.52 8.33 -5.26
C TYR A 13 -2.69 7.21 -4.64
N ALA A 14 -3.33 6.08 -4.42
CA ALA A 14 -2.67 4.86 -3.99
C ALA A 14 -2.97 3.75 -5.01
N PHE A 15 -1.96 2.97 -5.38
CA PHE A 15 -2.19 1.74 -6.13
C PHE A 15 -2.74 0.66 -5.19
N GLY A 16 -3.84 0.05 -5.57
CA GLY A 16 -4.46 -1.04 -4.84
C GLY A 16 -4.95 -0.66 -3.45
N ASN A 17 -4.55 -1.43 -2.46
CA ASN A 17 -4.95 -1.19 -1.08
C ASN A 17 -4.29 0.09 -0.51
N LYS A 18 -4.93 0.74 0.47
CA LYS A 18 -4.38 1.91 1.18
C LYS A 18 -3.06 1.64 1.93
N ARG A 19 -2.61 0.41 1.99
CA ARG A 19 -1.25 0.01 2.39
C ARG A 19 -0.32 -0.13 1.19
N ALA A 20 -0.66 0.52 0.08
CA ALA A 20 0.03 0.44 -1.18
C ALA A 20 1.55 0.46 -0.99
N LEU A 21 2.16 -0.68 -1.29
CA LEU A 21 3.60 -0.83 -1.26
C LEU A 21 4.25 -0.16 -2.47
N GLN A 22 3.46 0.23 -3.47
CA GLN A 22 3.94 0.81 -4.71
C GLN A 22 3.93 2.32 -4.70
N TYR A 23 2.84 2.93 -4.30
CA TYR A 23 2.68 4.38 -4.34
C TYR A 23 1.47 4.80 -3.49
N TYR A 24 1.67 5.79 -2.65
CA TYR A 24 0.62 6.45 -1.89
C TYR A 24 0.97 7.91 -1.67
N GLU A 25 0.86 8.72 -2.71
CA GLU A 25 1.26 10.14 -2.69
C GLU A 25 0.53 10.93 -3.77
N THR A 26 1.01 12.13 -4.05
CA THR A 26 0.38 13.12 -4.92
C THR A 26 0.49 12.74 -6.40
N PHE A 27 -0.64 12.85 -7.10
CA PHE A 27 -0.78 12.57 -8.53
C PHE A 27 -1.49 13.73 -9.24
N ASP A 28 -0.94 14.21 -10.35
CA ASP A 28 -1.55 15.23 -11.19
C ASP A 28 -2.20 14.58 -12.41
N GLY A 29 -3.51 14.72 -12.56
CA GLY A 29 -4.18 14.07 -13.70
C GLY A 29 -5.70 14.12 -13.64
N LEU A 30 -6.28 13.10 -14.22
CA LEU A 30 -7.71 12.86 -14.20
C LEU A 30 -8.02 11.45 -13.68
N LYS A 31 -9.11 11.33 -12.96
CA LYS A 31 -9.59 10.08 -12.38
C LYS A 31 -11.11 10.04 -12.45
N TYR A 32 -11.63 8.95 -12.96
CA TYR A 32 -13.05 8.62 -12.91
C TYR A 32 -13.27 7.44 -11.97
N ARG A 33 -14.23 7.53 -11.06
CA ARG A 33 -14.68 6.44 -10.21
C ARG A 33 -16.19 6.28 -10.29
N TYR A 34 -16.62 5.09 -10.69
CA TYR A 34 -17.99 4.64 -10.58
C TYR A 34 -18.10 3.66 -9.42
N GLN A 35 -19.06 3.84 -8.53
CA GLN A 35 -19.24 3.00 -7.36
C GLN A 35 -20.71 2.70 -7.10
N THR A 36 -20.97 1.45 -6.76
CA THR A 36 -22.21 0.94 -6.19
C THR A 36 -21.98 0.40 -4.79
N ASP A 37 -23.01 -0.11 -4.14
CA ASP A 37 -22.87 -0.77 -2.84
C ASP A 37 -22.12 -2.13 -2.93
N LYS A 38 -21.93 -2.68 -4.14
CA LYS A 38 -21.31 -3.99 -4.34
C LYS A 38 -19.99 -3.96 -5.09
N VAL A 39 -19.83 -3.00 -5.99
CA VAL A 39 -18.66 -2.91 -6.87
C VAL A 39 -18.25 -1.46 -7.06
N ALA A 40 -16.96 -1.23 -7.29
CA ALA A 40 -16.45 0.02 -7.82
C ALA A 40 -15.50 -0.24 -8.98
N PHE A 41 -15.45 0.71 -9.90
CA PHE A 41 -14.49 0.78 -10.97
C PHE A 41 -13.81 2.15 -10.91
N THR A 42 -12.48 2.15 -11.00
CA THR A 42 -11.69 3.38 -11.04
C THR A 42 -10.76 3.31 -12.24
N ALA A 43 -10.65 4.39 -13.01
CA ALA A 43 -9.64 4.53 -14.05
C ALA A 43 -9.12 5.96 -14.08
N GLY A 44 -7.88 6.13 -14.54
CA GLY A 44 -7.29 7.46 -14.62
C GLY A 44 -6.02 7.50 -15.45
N TYR A 45 -5.55 8.73 -15.65
CA TYR A 45 -4.34 9.05 -16.38
C TYR A 45 -3.72 10.34 -15.85
N GLY A 46 -2.39 10.36 -15.73
CA GLY A 46 -1.68 11.56 -15.29
C GLY A 46 -0.21 11.32 -15.01
N LYS A 47 0.33 12.06 -14.04
CA LYS A 47 1.74 12.01 -13.66
C LYS A 47 1.90 11.85 -12.15
N PHE A 48 2.87 11.06 -11.75
CA PHE A 48 3.35 11.03 -10.37
C PHE A 48 4.07 12.34 -10.04
N LYS A 49 3.81 12.88 -8.87
CA LYS A 49 4.42 14.14 -8.41
C LYS A 49 5.38 13.97 -7.27
N GLU A 50 5.48 12.77 -6.77
CA GLU A 50 6.41 12.40 -5.71
C GLU A 50 7.06 11.06 -6.01
N GLY A 51 8.05 10.70 -5.19
CA GLY A 51 8.77 9.47 -5.32
C GLY A 51 10.05 9.56 -6.14
N ARG A 52 11.04 8.82 -5.71
CA ARG A 52 12.39 8.89 -6.29
C ARG A 52 12.46 8.33 -7.72
N ARG A 53 11.73 7.26 -7.98
CA ARG A 53 11.75 6.56 -9.28
C ARG A 53 10.58 6.91 -10.18
N LEU A 54 9.46 7.30 -9.60
CA LEU A 54 8.22 7.59 -10.33
C LEU A 54 8.02 9.08 -10.64
N LEU A 55 8.74 9.99 -9.97
CA LEU A 55 8.58 11.43 -10.16
C LEU A 55 8.54 11.80 -11.66
N ASP A 56 7.49 12.56 -12.02
CA ASP A 56 7.17 13.02 -13.37
C ASP A 56 6.91 11.91 -14.43
N SER A 57 6.95 10.64 -14.04
CA SER A 57 6.51 9.55 -14.90
C SER A 57 5.01 9.63 -15.15
N LYS A 58 4.58 9.32 -16.36
CA LYS A 58 3.15 9.24 -16.71
C LYS A 58 2.60 7.86 -16.38
N ALA A 59 1.35 7.79 -15.97
CA ALA A 59 0.68 6.52 -15.75
C ALA A 59 -0.77 6.53 -16.25
N ALA A 60 -1.18 5.37 -16.77
CA ALA A 60 -2.58 5.02 -16.97
C ALA A 60 -2.92 3.87 -16.02
N PHE A 61 -4.02 3.95 -15.30
CA PHE A 61 -4.40 2.96 -14.31
C PHE A 61 -5.88 2.59 -14.38
N ALA A 62 -6.18 1.37 -13.97
CA ALA A 62 -7.53 0.88 -13.79
C ALA A 62 -7.58 -0.05 -12.56
N GLU A 63 -8.71 -0.01 -11.84
CA GLU A 63 -8.97 -0.82 -10.67
C GLU A 63 -10.44 -1.24 -10.65
N VAL A 64 -10.70 -2.47 -10.25
CA VAL A 64 -12.03 -2.98 -9.95
C VAL A 64 -12.07 -3.53 -8.55
N GLU A 65 -13.11 -3.16 -7.80
CA GLU A 65 -13.31 -3.59 -6.42
C GLU A 65 -14.69 -4.25 -6.25
N LYS A 66 -14.73 -5.28 -5.44
CA LYS A 66 -15.97 -5.92 -4.97
C LYS A 66 -16.10 -5.77 -3.47
N PHE A 67 -17.25 -5.27 -3.02
CA PHE A 67 -17.57 -5.09 -1.62
C PHE A 67 -18.54 -6.16 -1.13
N PHE A 68 -18.30 -6.65 0.08
CA PHE A 68 -19.14 -7.65 0.74
C PHE A 68 -19.93 -7.01 1.89
N LYS A 69 -21.07 -7.62 2.23
CA LYS A 69 -21.97 -7.10 3.27
C LYS A 69 -21.30 -7.00 4.67
N ASN A 70 -20.32 -7.84 4.96
CA ASN A 70 -19.59 -7.83 6.22
C ASN A 70 -18.48 -6.75 6.29
N GLY A 71 -18.36 -5.90 5.26
CA GLY A 71 -17.32 -4.88 5.18
C GLY A 71 -16.01 -5.35 4.54
N SER A 72 -15.91 -6.62 4.15
CA SER A 72 -14.76 -7.12 3.40
C SER A 72 -14.74 -6.57 1.97
N ALA A 73 -13.57 -6.54 1.34
CA ALA A 73 -13.38 -6.12 -0.04
C ALA A 73 -12.34 -6.99 -0.75
N LEU A 74 -12.48 -7.10 -2.06
CA LEU A 74 -11.51 -7.69 -2.99
C LEU A 74 -11.28 -6.70 -4.11
N GLY A 75 -10.02 -6.40 -4.45
CA GLY A 75 -9.65 -5.51 -5.54
C GLY A 75 -8.64 -6.14 -6.47
N LEU A 76 -8.71 -5.77 -7.76
CA LEU A 76 -7.73 -6.06 -8.78
C LEU A 76 -7.36 -4.74 -9.45
N TYR A 77 -6.08 -4.54 -9.73
CA TYR A 77 -5.61 -3.31 -10.35
C TYR A 77 -4.51 -3.56 -11.38
N TYR A 78 -4.42 -2.63 -12.31
CA TYR A 78 -3.41 -2.58 -13.34
C TYR A 78 -2.97 -1.14 -13.56
N THR A 79 -1.67 -0.94 -13.69
CA THR A 79 -1.08 0.36 -14.03
C THR A 79 0.01 0.18 -15.06
N ARG A 80 -0.09 0.96 -16.13
CA ARG A 80 1.00 1.14 -17.10
C ARG A 80 1.76 2.41 -16.75
N VAL A 81 3.04 2.27 -16.48
CA VAL A 81 3.94 3.39 -16.20
C VAL A 81 4.80 3.65 -17.43
N ASN A 82 4.80 4.91 -17.89
CA ASN A 82 5.75 5.42 -18.88
C ASN A 82 6.72 6.35 -18.12
N GLY A 83 7.82 5.77 -17.67
CA GLY A 83 8.87 6.46 -16.94
C GLY A 83 9.66 7.41 -17.84
N LEU A 84 10.54 8.20 -17.22
CA LEU A 84 11.48 9.07 -17.93
C LEU A 84 12.57 8.26 -18.67
N THR A 85 12.78 7.01 -18.24
CA THR A 85 13.67 6.03 -18.88
C THR A 85 12.94 4.71 -19.06
N ASP A 86 13.46 3.83 -19.93
CA ASP A 86 12.88 2.52 -20.17
C ASP A 86 12.92 1.62 -18.91
N GLU A 87 13.94 1.73 -18.08
CA GLU A 87 14.04 1.05 -16.76
C GLU A 87 12.91 1.41 -15.79
N ARG A 88 12.39 2.64 -15.90
CA ARG A 88 11.27 3.14 -15.07
C ARG A 88 9.92 2.92 -15.73
N SER A 89 9.92 2.40 -16.94
CA SER A 89 8.72 2.08 -17.70
C SER A 89 8.34 0.62 -17.50
N GLY A 90 7.05 0.33 -17.50
CA GLY A 90 6.58 -1.03 -17.35
C GLY A 90 5.13 -1.12 -16.93
N HIS A 91 4.78 -2.27 -16.41
CA HIS A 91 3.44 -2.60 -15.97
C HIS A 91 3.46 -3.05 -14.52
N VAL A 92 2.48 -2.61 -13.74
CA VAL A 92 2.21 -3.09 -12.39
C VAL A 92 0.81 -3.65 -12.39
N TRP A 93 0.65 -4.88 -11.99
CA TRP A 93 -0.66 -5.50 -11.82
C TRP A 93 -0.71 -6.31 -10.54
N GLY A 94 -1.84 -6.30 -9.91
CA GLY A 94 -1.97 -6.95 -8.63
C GLY A 94 -3.40 -7.06 -8.17
N GLY A 95 -3.53 -7.56 -6.96
CA GLY A 95 -4.79 -7.67 -6.28
C GLY A 95 -4.63 -7.64 -4.78
N TYR A 96 -5.71 -7.32 -4.11
CA TYR A 96 -5.75 -7.26 -2.66
C TYR A 96 -7.07 -7.78 -2.11
N THR A 97 -7.04 -8.18 -0.86
CA THR A 97 -8.25 -8.48 -0.11
C THR A 97 -8.17 -7.85 1.28
N ASN A 98 -9.29 -7.27 1.70
CA ASN A 98 -9.52 -6.81 3.07
C ASN A 98 -10.64 -7.68 3.65
N ILE A 99 -10.33 -8.45 4.67
CA ILE A 99 -11.25 -9.42 5.29
C ILE A 99 -11.61 -8.94 6.68
N VAL A 100 -12.91 -8.75 6.92
CA VAL A 100 -13.45 -8.42 8.24
C VAL A 100 -13.99 -9.70 8.86
N LEU A 101 -13.36 -10.15 9.96
CA LEU A 101 -13.68 -11.36 10.69
C LEU A 101 -14.32 -10.99 12.04
N GLY A 102 -15.62 -10.77 12.01
CA GLY A 102 -16.38 -10.33 13.18
C GLY A 102 -16.08 -8.88 13.58
N LYS A 103 -16.13 -8.57 14.89
CA LYS A 103 -16.02 -7.19 15.39
C LYS A 103 -14.58 -6.72 15.66
N LYS A 104 -13.64 -7.65 15.83
CA LYS A 104 -12.29 -7.32 16.33
C LYS A 104 -11.16 -7.73 15.40
N TRP A 105 -11.36 -8.70 14.51
CA TRP A 105 -10.33 -9.21 13.64
C TRP A 105 -10.45 -8.66 12.23
N GLN A 106 -9.32 -8.29 11.66
CA GLN A 106 -9.17 -7.91 10.25
C GLN A 106 -7.94 -8.59 9.69
N ALA A 107 -8.01 -9.02 8.45
CA ALA A 107 -6.86 -9.53 7.71
C ALA A 107 -6.79 -8.80 6.36
N ASN A 108 -5.58 -8.43 5.95
CA ASN A 108 -5.32 -7.83 4.65
C ASN A 108 -4.24 -8.64 3.96
N TYR A 109 -4.42 -8.82 2.68
CA TYR A 109 -3.42 -9.41 1.80
C TYR A 109 -3.34 -8.59 0.52
N GLU A 110 -2.14 -8.29 0.07
CA GLU A 110 -1.88 -7.64 -1.20
C GLU A 110 -0.75 -8.38 -1.90
N LEU A 111 -0.91 -8.60 -3.18
CA LEU A 111 0.10 -9.16 -4.07
C LEU A 111 0.14 -8.33 -5.33
N TYR A 112 1.33 -7.99 -5.78
CA TYR A 112 1.51 -7.37 -7.09
C TYR A 112 2.77 -7.87 -7.78
N ARG A 113 2.77 -7.74 -9.09
CA ARG A 113 3.91 -7.97 -9.95
C ARG A 113 4.26 -6.70 -10.71
N VAL A 114 5.55 -6.46 -10.82
CA VAL A 114 6.13 -5.41 -11.66
C VAL A 114 6.82 -6.08 -12.83
N ASP A 115 6.41 -5.74 -14.04
CA ASP A 115 7.07 -6.16 -15.28
C ASP A 115 7.70 -4.92 -15.93
N ARG A 116 9.01 -4.91 -16.08
CA ARG A 116 9.79 -3.78 -16.58
C ARG A 116 9.94 -3.85 -18.09
N LYS A 117 10.09 -2.69 -18.73
CA LYS A 117 10.43 -2.63 -20.16
C LYS A 117 11.91 -2.92 -20.41
N ASP A 118 12.77 -2.54 -19.46
CA ASP A 118 14.20 -2.80 -19.46
C ASP A 118 14.63 -3.30 -18.08
N GLU A 119 15.22 -4.48 -18.02
CA GLU A 119 15.67 -5.13 -16.79
C GLU A 119 17.18 -4.98 -16.56
N SER A 120 17.84 -4.04 -17.22
CA SER A 120 19.30 -3.84 -17.08
C SER A 120 19.72 -3.54 -15.65
N THR A 121 18.92 -2.74 -14.92
CA THR A 121 19.19 -2.35 -13.54
C THR A 121 18.11 -2.79 -12.56
N LEU A 122 16.84 -2.77 -12.99
CA LEU A 122 15.68 -3.14 -12.18
C LEU A 122 15.02 -4.39 -12.76
N LYS A 123 14.95 -5.45 -11.99
CA LYS A 123 14.38 -6.73 -12.40
C LYS A 123 12.86 -6.75 -12.27
N ASP A 124 12.24 -7.60 -13.05
CA ASP A 124 10.87 -8.04 -12.81
C ASP A 124 10.76 -8.75 -11.47
N GLY A 125 9.63 -8.60 -10.82
CA GLY A 125 9.45 -9.26 -9.54
C GLY A 125 8.04 -9.22 -9.01
N THR A 126 7.83 -10.02 -7.97
CA THR A 126 6.56 -10.13 -7.26
C THR A 126 6.75 -9.75 -5.80
N THR A 127 5.85 -8.94 -5.30
CA THR A 127 5.80 -8.53 -3.88
C THR A 127 4.45 -8.89 -3.30
N TYR A 128 4.45 -9.38 -2.07
CA TYR A 128 3.22 -9.57 -1.32
C TYR A 128 3.41 -9.18 0.15
N ILE A 129 2.31 -8.73 0.76
CA ILE A 129 2.20 -8.45 2.18
C ILE A 129 0.93 -9.07 2.73
N ALA A 130 1.05 -9.71 3.88
CA ALA A 130 -0.08 -10.20 4.65
C ALA A 130 -0.09 -9.53 6.02
N THR A 131 -1.24 -9.04 6.46
CA THR A 131 -1.40 -8.41 7.78
C THR A 131 -2.62 -8.98 8.47
N VAL A 132 -2.48 -9.28 9.76
CA VAL A 132 -3.60 -9.63 10.64
C VAL A 132 -3.62 -8.62 11.78
N LYS A 133 -4.80 -8.07 12.06
CA LYS A 133 -5.03 -7.06 13.09
C LYS A 133 -6.13 -7.50 14.03
N TYR A 134 -5.90 -7.31 15.32
CA TYR A 134 -6.88 -7.48 16.39
C TYR A 134 -7.15 -6.16 17.10
N GLY A 135 -8.40 -5.82 17.29
CA GLY A 135 -8.82 -4.57 17.91
C GLY A 135 -9.05 -3.45 16.89
N LYS A 136 -9.18 -2.25 17.40
CA LYS A 136 -9.32 -1.02 16.60
C LYS A 136 -8.93 0.17 17.46
N ALA A 137 -7.77 0.74 17.22
CA ALA A 137 -7.42 2.05 17.73
C ALA A 137 -8.27 3.12 17.01
N ASP A 138 -8.81 4.05 17.78
CA ASP A 138 -9.71 5.10 17.29
C ASP A 138 -9.32 6.42 17.96
N PHE A 139 -8.84 7.39 17.21
CA PHE A 139 -8.41 8.70 17.72
C PHE A 139 -9.45 9.44 18.55
N THR A 140 -10.72 9.12 18.36
CA THR A 140 -11.81 9.72 19.13
C THR A 140 -12.08 9.04 20.48
N LYS A 141 -11.45 7.87 20.73
CA LYS A 141 -11.73 7.00 21.89
C LYS A 141 -10.47 6.70 22.68
N PRO A 142 -10.12 7.50 23.71
CA PRO A 142 -9.03 7.21 24.61
C PRO A 142 -9.11 5.80 25.18
N GLY A 143 -7.97 5.11 25.30
CA GLY A 143 -7.90 3.73 25.75
C GLY A 143 -8.18 2.68 24.67
N SER A 144 -8.61 3.08 23.47
CA SER A 144 -8.74 2.15 22.35
C SER A 144 -7.38 1.74 21.80
N TRP A 145 -7.27 0.49 21.36
CA TRP A 145 -6.02 -0.04 20.85
C TRP A 145 -6.25 -1.11 19.78
N ASP A 146 -5.23 -1.35 19.00
CA ASP A 146 -5.12 -2.53 18.15
C ASP A 146 -3.69 -3.09 18.15
N LEU A 147 -3.60 -4.40 17.94
CA LEU A 147 -2.36 -5.13 17.77
C LEU A 147 -2.39 -5.75 16.37
N TRP A 148 -1.30 -5.65 15.65
CA TRP A 148 -1.21 -6.22 14.32
C TRP A 148 0.13 -6.89 14.06
N GLY A 149 0.09 -7.94 13.25
CA GLY A 149 1.26 -8.62 12.74
C GLY A 149 1.25 -8.60 11.22
N GLU A 150 2.42 -8.53 10.60
CA GLU A 150 2.56 -8.58 9.16
C GLU A 150 3.71 -9.48 8.72
N TYR A 151 3.60 -10.00 7.52
CA TYR A 151 4.71 -10.59 6.79
C TYR A 151 4.83 -9.92 5.43
N LEU A 152 6.04 -9.41 5.13
CA LEU A 152 6.39 -8.84 3.84
C LEU A 152 7.35 -9.77 3.09
N HIS A 153 7.11 -9.93 1.80
CA HIS A 153 8.05 -10.49 0.84
C HIS A 153 8.08 -9.59 -0.39
N ALA A 154 9.16 -8.85 -0.55
CA ALA A 154 9.39 -7.98 -1.69
C ALA A 154 10.59 -8.48 -2.49
N ALA A 155 10.39 -8.74 -3.77
CA ALA A 155 11.48 -9.04 -4.69
C ALA A 155 12.28 -7.77 -5.00
N ALA A 156 13.54 -7.95 -5.39
CA ALA A 156 14.41 -6.84 -5.79
C ALA A 156 13.83 -6.10 -7.00
N GLY A 157 13.85 -4.76 -6.95
CA GLY A 157 13.37 -3.90 -8.03
C GLY A 157 11.86 -3.72 -8.10
N THR A 158 11.09 -4.30 -7.19
CA THR A 158 9.63 -4.16 -7.19
C THR A 158 9.12 -2.93 -6.45
N ASP A 159 9.89 -2.37 -5.54
CA ASP A 159 9.59 -1.08 -4.94
C ASP A 159 9.95 0.03 -5.94
N ASN A 160 8.95 0.70 -6.46
CA ASN A 160 9.14 1.83 -7.37
C ASN A 160 9.51 3.10 -6.64
N ASP A 161 9.29 3.12 -5.32
CA ASP A 161 9.47 4.36 -4.58
C ASP A 161 9.54 4.19 -3.07
N ASP A 162 10.21 5.14 -2.42
CA ASP A 162 10.31 5.21 -0.96
C ASP A 162 9.01 5.71 -0.28
N CYS A 163 7.93 5.94 -1.05
CA CYS A 163 6.62 6.39 -0.56
C CYS A 163 5.61 5.25 -0.38
N CYS A 164 6.03 4.17 0.20
CA CYS A 164 5.14 3.05 0.47
C CYS A 164 4.44 3.14 1.84
N GLY A 165 3.26 2.53 1.94
CA GLY A 165 2.48 2.48 3.17
C GLY A 165 3.04 1.54 4.25
N THR A 166 4.25 1.04 4.11
CA THR A 166 4.90 0.22 5.13
C THR A 166 5.75 1.05 6.08
N TRP A 167 5.82 0.63 7.33
CA TRP A 167 6.65 1.24 8.35
C TRP A 167 8.10 0.77 8.30
N ARG A 168 8.42 -0.16 7.42
CA ARG A 168 9.75 -0.74 7.28
C ARG A 168 10.74 0.27 6.73
N MET A 169 11.98 0.14 7.14
CA MET A 169 13.08 0.97 6.66
C MET A 169 13.37 0.74 5.17
N HIS A 170 13.14 -0.50 4.70
CA HIS A 170 13.31 -0.90 3.31
C HIS A 170 12.14 -1.78 2.91
N ALA A 171 11.52 -1.46 1.79
CA ALA A 171 10.45 -2.25 1.18
C ALA A 171 10.93 -3.02 -0.06
N ASP A 172 12.10 -2.66 -0.63
CA ASP A 172 12.68 -3.33 -1.79
C ASP A 172 13.65 -4.45 -1.37
N ASP A 173 13.61 -5.55 -2.09
CA ASP A 173 14.48 -6.71 -1.84
C ASP A 173 14.49 -7.14 -0.36
N THR A 174 13.31 -7.21 0.25
CA THR A 174 13.18 -7.42 1.69
C THR A 174 12.09 -8.41 2.00
N LYS A 175 12.37 -9.35 2.92
CA LYS A 175 11.35 -10.24 3.51
C LYS A 175 11.54 -10.32 5.02
N GLY A 176 10.45 -10.55 5.74
CA GLY A 176 10.48 -10.71 7.20
C GLY A 176 9.16 -10.32 7.84
N TRP A 177 9.11 -10.53 9.14
CA TRP A 177 7.95 -10.27 9.97
C TRP A 177 7.98 -8.87 10.57
N GLY A 178 6.81 -8.38 10.97
CA GLY A 178 6.63 -7.18 11.76
C GLY A 178 5.49 -7.36 12.76
N ILE A 179 5.58 -6.66 13.88
CA ILE A 179 4.51 -6.56 14.87
C ILE A 179 4.35 -5.09 15.25
N GLY A 180 3.12 -4.63 15.37
CA GLY A 180 2.81 -3.26 15.75
C GLY A 180 1.66 -3.16 16.72
N LEU A 181 1.67 -2.10 17.51
CA LEU A 181 0.64 -1.73 18.47
C LEU A 181 0.29 -0.26 18.27
N ASP A 182 -0.99 0.03 18.09
CA ASP A 182 -1.52 1.38 18.09
C ASP A 182 -2.36 1.57 19.37
N TYR A 183 -2.11 2.64 20.14
CA TYR A 183 -2.83 2.94 21.37
C TYR A 183 -3.23 4.41 21.43
N THR A 184 -4.51 4.69 21.63
CA THR A 184 -5.04 6.05 21.76
C THR A 184 -4.93 6.53 23.20
N LEU A 185 -3.96 7.42 23.44
CA LEU A 185 -3.67 7.97 24.77
C LEU A 185 -4.75 8.96 25.23
N ALA A 186 -5.14 9.85 24.33
CA ALA A 186 -6.13 10.87 24.53
C ALA A 186 -6.90 11.11 23.22
N LYS A 187 -7.98 11.89 23.25
CA LYS A 187 -8.66 12.31 22.03
C LYS A 187 -7.65 12.99 21.10
N ASN A 188 -7.58 12.52 19.86
CA ASN A 188 -6.66 12.99 18.83
C ASN A 188 -5.16 12.75 19.11
N ALA A 189 -4.82 11.91 20.10
CA ALA A 189 -3.44 11.59 20.43
C ALA A 189 -3.24 10.07 20.49
N GLN A 190 -2.31 9.55 19.70
CA GLN A 190 -2.04 8.13 19.59
C GLN A 190 -0.52 7.86 19.67
N ILE A 191 -0.14 6.77 20.32
CA ILE A 191 1.18 6.18 20.22
C ILE A 191 1.12 4.96 19.32
N GLN A 192 2.10 4.83 18.45
CA GLN A 192 2.27 3.68 17.58
C GLN A 192 3.66 3.09 17.79
N LEU A 193 3.70 1.79 18.01
CA LEU A 193 4.92 1.02 18.19
C LEU A 193 5.02 -0.02 17.07
N PHE A 194 6.22 -0.22 16.54
CA PHE A 194 6.47 -1.22 15.52
C PHE A 194 7.85 -1.82 15.67
N ARG A 195 7.96 -3.13 15.46
CA ARG A 195 9.23 -3.85 15.41
C ARG A 195 9.23 -4.88 14.29
N THR A 196 10.34 -4.93 13.53
CA THR A 196 10.61 -6.02 12.58
C THR A 196 11.44 -7.12 13.23
N PHE A 197 11.37 -8.31 12.68
CA PHE A 197 12.19 -9.46 13.07
C PHE A 197 12.31 -10.48 11.94
N ASP A 198 13.41 -11.24 11.98
CA ASP A 198 13.83 -12.17 10.92
C ASP A 198 13.88 -11.50 9.53
N THR A 199 14.35 -10.23 9.50
CA THR A 199 14.45 -9.46 8.27
C THR A 199 15.65 -9.93 7.46
N LYS A 200 15.41 -10.23 6.18
CA LYS A 200 16.41 -10.73 5.24
C LYS A 200 16.31 -10.01 3.90
N ILE A 201 17.42 -9.96 3.21
CA ILE A 201 17.47 -9.61 1.78
C ILE A 201 16.85 -10.77 1.00
N THR A 202 15.83 -10.50 0.19
CA THR A 202 15.08 -11.55 -0.52
C THR A 202 15.95 -12.28 -1.53
N SER A 203 16.78 -11.55 -2.28
CA SER A 203 17.62 -12.10 -3.35
C SER A 203 18.78 -12.96 -2.86
N THR A 204 19.36 -12.64 -1.69
CA THR A 204 20.55 -13.31 -1.16
C THR A 204 20.27 -14.18 0.07
N GLY A 205 19.17 -13.95 0.77
CA GLY A 205 18.87 -14.58 2.06
C GLY A 205 19.67 -14.03 3.24
N ASN A 206 20.57 -13.09 3.02
CA ASN A 206 21.39 -12.50 4.08
C ASN A 206 20.53 -11.71 5.06
N LYS A 207 20.93 -11.67 6.33
CA LYS A 207 20.28 -10.88 7.35
C LYS A 207 20.33 -9.39 7.02
N ARG A 208 19.26 -8.67 7.35
CA ARG A 208 19.13 -7.22 7.25
C ARG A 208 18.89 -6.66 8.65
N ASN A 209 19.21 -5.39 8.85
CA ASN A 209 18.98 -4.73 10.14
C ASN A 209 17.50 -4.71 10.50
N GLU A 210 17.21 -4.97 11.78
CA GLU A 210 15.90 -4.88 12.35
C GLU A 210 15.56 -3.43 12.71
N LEU A 211 14.28 -3.07 12.60
CA LEU A 211 13.77 -1.77 12.96
C LEU A 211 12.92 -1.86 14.23
N THR A 212 13.16 -0.97 15.17
CA THR A 212 12.21 -0.63 16.24
C THR A 212 11.85 0.84 16.08
N ARG A 213 10.55 1.13 15.97
CA ARG A 213 10.02 2.49 15.79
C ARG A 213 8.94 2.77 16.81
N ALA A 214 8.99 3.98 17.39
CA ALA A 214 7.91 4.56 18.18
C ALA A 214 7.54 5.92 17.57
N GLN A 215 6.25 6.20 17.50
CA GLN A 215 5.74 7.45 16.93
C GLN A 215 4.57 7.95 17.77
N PHE A 216 4.54 9.27 18.02
CA PHE A 216 3.38 9.98 18.57
C PHE A 216 2.69 10.72 17.44
N ILE A 217 1.37 10.55 17.34
CA ILE A 217 0.54 11.21 16.33
C ILE A 217 -0.48 12.09 17.05
N PHE A 218 -0.55 13.35 16.62
CA PHE A 218 -1.53 14.32 17.08
C PHE A 218 -2.32 14.82 15.88
N LEU A 219 -3.66 14.83 16.00
CA LEU A 219 -4.58 15.41 15.01
C LEU A 219 -5.10 16.75 15.54
N PHE A 220 -4.98 17.79 14.74
CA PHE A 220 -5.43 19.15 15.04
C PHE A 220 -6.69 19.51 14.27
#